data_316cb21be433d9f446dba9451a9ca607
#
_entry.id   316cb21be433d9f446dba9451a9ca607
#
_cell.length_a   1.000
_cell.length_b   1.000
_cell.length_c   1.000
_cell.angle_alpha   90.00
_cell.angle_beta   90.00
_cell.angle_gamma   90.00
#
_symmetry.space_group_name_H-M   'P 1'
#
loop_
_entity.id
_entity.type
_entity.pdbx_description
1 polymer ?
#
loop_
_entity_poly.entity_id
_entity_poly.type
_entity_poly.pdbx_seq_one_letter_code
_entity_poly.pdbx_strand_id
1 'polypeptide(L)'
;ALTGIPSMAAGAARIRVQFNVDADGLLTVSAREETTGVEQEVAVKPTYGINEIDMANMLRESMVHARDDMIVRLLTEARVEARRNILAVRAAMDADRALLTPEDDKNIADAIAKLEAAMAGDDRDVVNEAAEALENASRPFAESRMDSRIRQALAGQNVDEVN
;
A
#
# COMPACT_ATOMS: atom_id res chain seq x y z
N ALA A 1 29.11 -28.11 -27.01
CA ALA A 1 29.62 -29.17 -27.94
C ALA A 1 29.23 -30.53 -27.35
N LEU A 2 28.74 -31.46 -28.22
CA LEU A 2 28.50 -32.85 -27.79
C LEU A 2 29.84 -33.58 -27.73
N THR A 3 30.23 -34.03 -26.55
CA THR A 3 31.50 -34.72 -26.27
C THR A 3 31.24 -36.14 -25.77
N GLY A 4 32.26 -37.02 -25.83
CA GLY A 4 32.15 -38.39 -25.34
C GLY A 4 31.64 -39.40 -26.39
N ILE A 5 31.55 -39.01 -27.68
CA ILE A 5 31.21 -39.94 -28.75
C ILE A 5 32.46 -40.76 -29.08
N PRO A 6 32.40 -42.12 -29.07
CA PRO A 6 33.53 -42.94 -29.44
C PRO A 6 33.87 -42.78 -30.95
N SER A 7 35.11 -43.05 -31.29
CA SER A 7 35.56 -43.03 -32.68
C SER A 7 34.77 -44.00 -33.56
N MET A 8 34.16 -43.52 -34.62
CA MET A 8 33.35 -44.28 -35.56
C MET A 8 33.79 -44.04 -36.99
N ALA A 9 33.39 -44.90 -37.92
CA ALA A 9 33.60 -44.65 -39.34
C ALA A 9 32.92 -43.37 -39.80
N ALA A 10 33.53 -42.68 -40.76
CA ALA A 10 32.96 -41.43 -41.25
C ALA A 10 31.51 -41.60 -41.74
N GLY A 11 30.58 -40.81 -41.26
CA GLY A 11 29.15 -40.89 -41.59
C GLY A 11 28.32 -41.90 -40.77
N ALA A 12 28.92 -42.64 -39.81
CA ALA A 12 28.20 -43.61 -38.98
C ALA A 12 27.46 -42.96 -37.81
N ALA A 13 27.93 -41.83 -37.29
CA ALA A 13 27.29 -41.13 -36.19
C ALA A 13 25.98 -40.47 -36.65
N ARG A 14 24.89 -40.78 -35.97
CA ARG A 14 23.57 -40.16 -36.15
C ARG A 14 23.24 -39.32 -34.94
N ILE A 15 23.23 -38.01 -35.12
CA ILE A 15 22.98 -37.06 -34.06
C ILE A 15 21.57 -36.48 -34.25
N ARG A 16 20.72 -36.70 -33.23
CA ARG A 16 19.42 -36.08 -33.15
C ARG A 16 19.56 -34.82 -32.28
N VAL A 17 19.14 -33.67 -32.82
CA VAL A 17 19.10 -32.39 -32.07
C VAL A 17 17.64 -32.03 -31.87
N GLN A 18 17.27 -31.75 -30.65
CA GLN A 18 15.92 -31.36 -30.25
C GLN A 18 15.98 -29.96 -29.65
N PHE A 19 15.06 -29.11 -30.08
CA PHE A 19 14.86 -27.76 -29.54
C PHE A 19 13.52 -27.72 -28.85
N ASN A 20 13.53 -27.42 -27.56
CA ASN A 20 12.33 -27.25 -26.74
C ASN A 20 12.27 -25.79 -26.29
N VAL A 21 11.14 -25.14 -26.51
CA VAL A 21 10.85 -23.82 -25.95
C VAL A 21 9.71 -23.98 -24.97
N ASP A 22 9.90 -23.59 -23.71
CA ASP A 22 8.84 -23.64 -22.69
C ASP A 22 7.94 -22.40 -22.76
N ALA A 23 6.89 -22.37 -21.90
CA ALA A 23 5.95 -21.26 -21.84
C ALA A 23 6.59 -19.94 -21.40
N ASP A 24 7.74 -19.99 -20.71
CA ASP A 24 8.50 -18.83 -20.24
C ASP A 24 9.52 -18.35 -21.28
N GLY A 25 9.58 -19.00 -22.47
CA GLY A 25 10.49 -18.67 -23.55
C GLY A 25 11.92 -19.20 -23.35
N LEU A 26 12.15 -20.10 -22.41
CA LEU A 26 13.45 -20.74 -22.20
C LEU A 26 13.67 -21.79 -23.30
N LEU A 27 14.76 -21.63 -24.08
CA LEU A 27 15.17 -22.58 -25.08
C LEU A 27 16.09 -23.63 -24.46
N THR A 28 15.67 -24.88 -24.49
CA THR A 28 16.52 -26.03 -24.16
C THR A 28 16.90 -26.77 -25.43
N VAL A 29 18.20 -26.96 -25.64
CA VAL A 29 18.75 -27.70 -26.79
C VAL A 29 19.37 -28.99 -26.26
N SER A 30 18.84 -30.14 -26.67
CA SER A 30 19.44 -31.44 -26.40
C SER A 30 20.00 -32.04 -27.68
N ALA A 31 21.15 -32.69 -27.60
CA ALA A 31 21.76 -33.43 -28.67
C ALA A 31 22.09 -34.85 -28.21
N ARG A 32 21.60 -35.86 -28.95
CA ARG A 32 21.80 -37.27 -28.64
C ARG A 32 22.35 -38.01 -29.83
N GLU A 33 23.42 -38.79 -29.61
CA GLU A 33 23.90 -39.76 -30.57
C GLU A 33 23.08 -41.05 -30.47
N GLU A 34 22.44 -41.47 -31.59
CA GLU A 34 21.40 -42.55 -31.56
C GLU A 34 21.97 -43.95 -31.34
N THR A 35 23.22 -44.18 -31.67
CA THR A 35 23.86 -45.51 -31.60
C THR A 35 24.44 -45.76 -30.21
N THR A 36 25.11 -44.79 -29.65
CA THR A 36 25.78 -44.87 -28.33
C THR A 36 24.90 -44.41 -27.17
N GLY A 37 23.86 -43.61 -27.49
CA GLY A 37 22.96 -43.03 -26.47
C GLY A 37 23.59 -41.84 -25.71
N VAL A 38 24.78 -41.37 -26.11
CA VAL A 38 25.42 -40.19 -25.51
C VAL A 38 24.53 -38.99 -25.77
N GLU A 39 24.14 -38.32 -24.69
CA GLU A 39 23.25 -37.16 -24.74
C GLU A 39 23.84 -35.99 -23.94
N GLN A 40 23.64 -34.80 -24.43
CA GLN A 40 24.01 -33.57 -23.76
C GLN A 40 22.93 -32.53 -23.96
N GLU A 41 22.57 -31.86 -22.87
CA GLU A 41 21.54 -30.83 -22.85
C GLU A 41 22.15 -29.49 -22.44
N VAL A 42 21.71 -28.42 -23.08
CA VAL A 42 22.09 -27.03 -22.76
C VAL A 42 20.84 -26.18 -22.72
N ALA A 43 20.55 -25.60 -21.57
CA ALA A 43 19.53 -24.56 -21.45
C ALA A 43 20.12 -23.21 -21.85
N VAL A 44 19.54 -22.61 -22.88
CA VAL A 44 19.91 -21.27 -23.36
C VAL A 44 18.92 -20.29 -22.73
N LYS A 45 19.35 -19.60 -21.67
CA LYS A 45 18.57 -18.49 -21.15
C LYS A 45 18.65 -17.34 -22.16
N PRO A 46 17.51 -16.81 -22.62
CA PRO A 46 17.54 -15.62 -23.47
C PRO A 46 18.12 -14.46 -22.64
N THR A 47 19.29 -14.01 -23.07
CA THR A 47 19.90 -12.81 -22.49
C THR A 47 19.24 -11.62 -23.20
N TYR A 48 18.23 -11.05 -22.59
CA TYR A 48 17.54 -9.86 -23.12
C TYR A 48 18.39 -8.57 -23.03
N GLY A 49 19.68 -8.67 -23.12
CA GLY A 49 20.60 -7.53 -23.08
C GLY A 49 20.76 -6.88 -21.68
N ILE A 50 20.07 -7.40 -20.66
CA ILE A 50 20.18 -6.94 -19.26
C ILE A 50 21.09 -7.93 -18.54
N ASN A 51 22.22 -7.45 -18.06
CA ASN A 51 23.13 -8.28 -17.23
C ASN A 51 22.60 -8.40 -15.81
N GLU A 52 23.14 -9.35 -15.03
CA GLU A 52 22.71 -9.61 -13.64
C GLU A 52 22.90 -8.39 -12.73
N ILE A 53 23.89 -7.56 -13.01
CA ILE A 53 24.19 -6.34 -12.25
C ILE A 53 23.12 -5.29 -12.52
N ASP A 54 22.73 -5.10 -13.78
CA ASP A 54 21.68 -4.15 -14.15
C ASP A 54 20.32 -4.57 -13.58
N MET A 55 20.02 -5.88 -13.62
CA MET A 55 18.82 -6.43 -12.99
C MET A 55 18.79 -6.19 -11.47
N ALA A 56 19.89 -6.41 -10.78
CA ALA A 56 20.00 -6.15 -9.34
C ALA A 56 19.86 -4.65 -9.02
N ASN A 57 20.39 -3.77 -9.86
CA ASN A 57 20.23 -2.33 -9.71
C ASN A 57 18.79 -1.89 -9.93
N MET A 58 18.13 -2.36 -11.00
CA MET A 58 16.72 -2.09 -11.27
C MET A 58 15.80 -2.55 -10.13
N LEU A 59 16.05 -3.73 -9.55
CA LEU A 59 15.32 -4.22 -8.39
C LEU A 59 15.52 -3.31 -7.16
N ARG A 60 16.76 -2.88 -6.91
CA ARG A 60 17.05 -1.97 -5.78
C ARG A 60 16.36 -0.63 -5.97
N GLU A 61 16.44 -0.04 -7.15
CA GLU A 61 15.76 1.22 -7.47
C GLU A 61 14.23 1.09 -7.34
N SER A 62 13.66 0.00 -7.84
CA SER A 62 12.24 -0.29 -7.68
C SER A 62 11.81 -0.39 -6.22
N MET A 63 12.62 -1.01 -5.35
CA MET A 63 12.34 -1.10 -3.91
C MET A 63 12.41 0.27 -3.22
N VAL A 64 13.36 1.12 -3.61
CA VAL A 64 13.48 2.49 -3.08
C VAL A 64 12.26 3.31 -3.48
N HIS A 65 11.90 3.32 -4.76
CA HIS A 65 10.72 4.04 -5.25
C HIS A 65 9.41 3.54 -4.62
N ALA A 66 9.24 2.23 -4.46
CA ALA A 66 8.06 1.66 -3.78
C ALA A 66 7.94 2.13 -2.32
N ARG A 67 9.07 2.33 -1.63
CA ARG A 67 9.07 2.85 -0.25
C ARG A 67 8.69 4.33 -0.22
N ASP A 68 9.25 5.13 -1.12
CA ASP A 68 8.95 6.56 -1.20
C ASP A 68 7.47 6.78 -1.57
N ASP A 69 6.96 6.05 -2.54
CA ASP A 69 5.54 6.07 -2.93
C ASP A 69 4.62 5.68 -1.77
N MET A 70 5.02 4.69 -0.95
CA MET A 70 4.26 4.29 0.23
C MET A 70 4.20 5.42 1.27
N ILE A 71 5.31 6.12 1.52
CA ILE A 71 5.37 7.25 2.46
C ILE A 71 4.43 8.37 1.99
N VAL A 72 4.51 8.76 0.72
CA VAL A 72 3.66 9.79 0.12
C VAL A 72 2.18 9.41 0.19
N ARG A 73 1.85 8.15 -0.09
CA ARG A 73 0.48 7.65 0.01
C ARG A 73 -0.05 7.71 1.43
N LEU A 74 0.71 7.22 2.41
CA LEU A 74 0.29 7.23 3.82
C LEU A 74 0.12 8.66 4.35
N LEU A 75 0.96 9.60 3.97
CA LEU A 75 0.80 11.02 4.30
C LEU A 75 -0.47 11.60 3.66
N THR A 76 -0.75 11.25 2.41
CA THR A 76 -1.95 11.71 1.72
C THR A 76 -3.21 11.16 2.37
N GLU A 77 -3.23 9.89 2.76
CA GLU A 77 -4.32 9.26 3.51
C GLU A 77 -4.55 9.98 4.85
N ALA A 78 -3.49 10.24 5.61
CA ALA A 78 -3.59 10.98 6.88
C ALA A 78 -4.15 12.40 6.70
N ARG A 79 -3.72 13.12 5.65
CA ARG A 79 -4.25 14.45 5.32
C ARG A 79 -5.73 14.43 4.95
N VAL A 80 -6.18 13.40 4.22
CA VAL A 80 -7.60 13.24 3.86
C VAL A 80 -8.43 12.98 5.10
N GLU A 81 -7.99 12.08 5.99
CA GLU A 81 -8.69 11.77 7.23
C GLU A 81 -8.74 12.98 8.16
N ALA A 82 -7.63 13.69 8.34
CA ALA A 82 -7.56 14.93 9.11
C ALA A 82 -8.56 15.98 8.61
N ARG A 83 -8.66 16.15 7.28
CA ARG A 83 -9.62 17.08 6.68
C ARG A 83 -11.06 16.69 6.95
N ARG A 84 -11.38 15.38 6.90
CA ARG A 84 -12.72 14.86 7.23
C ARG A 84 -13.06 15.14 8.69
N ASN A 85 -12.11 14.92 9.60
CA ASN A 85 -12.28 15.19 11.04
C ASN A 85 -12.54 16.67 11.29
N ILE A 86 -11.77 17.58 10.71
CA ILE A 86 -12.00 19.02 10.80
C ILE A 86 -13.41 19.40 10.33
N LEU A 87 -13.83 18.89 9.16
CA LEU A 87 -15.15 19.18 8.61
C LEU A 87 -16.28 18.65 9.52
N ALA A 88 -16.12 17.44 10.06
CA ALA A 88 -17.09 16.86 10.96
C ALA A 88 -17.22 17.65 12.27
N VAL A 89 -16.09 18.06 12.85
CA VAL A 89 -16.08 18.87 14.08
C VAL A 89 -16.70 20.24 13.85
N ARG A 90 -16.34 20.93 12.78
CA ARG A 90 -16.95 22.22 12.41
C ARG A 90 -18.45 22.13 12.20
N ALA A 91 -18.91 21.12 11.46
CA ALA A 91 -20.34 20.88 11.26
C ALA A 91 -21.07 20.58 12.58
N ALA A 92 -20.42 19.86 13.48
CA ALA A 92 -20.97 19.59 14.81
C ALA A 92 -21.09 20.86 15.66
N MET A 93 -20.07 21.73 15.63
CA MET A 93 -20.07 23.03 16.34
C MET A 93 -21.17 23.94 15.83
N ASP A 94 -21.37 23.98 14.50
CA ASP A 94 -22.42 24.81 13.89
C ASP A 94 -23.83 24.29 14.23
N ALA A 95 -24.03 22.97 14.20
CA ALA A 95 -25.34 22.36 14.47
C ALA A 95 -25.79 22.50 15.91
N ASP A 96 -24.87 22.37 16.88
CA ASP A 96 -25.19 22.30 18.30
C ASP A 96 -24.48 23.42 19.11
N ARG A 97 -24.38 24.59 18.52
CA ARG A 97 -23.63 25.74 19.08
C ARG A 97 -24.08 26.14 20.51
N ALA A 98 -25.34 25.90 20.86
CA ALA A 98 -25.85 26.17 22.20
C ALA A 98 -25.27 25.30 23.31
N LEU A 99 -24.67 24.15 22.93
CA LEU A 99 -24.01 23.22 23.85
C LEU A 99 -22.52 23.47 23.99
N LEU A 100 -21.96 24.36 23.15
CA LEU A 100 -20.54 24.66 23.10
C LEU A 100 -20.19 25.70 24.16
N THR A 101 -19.31 25.35 25.09
CA THR A 101 -18.78 26.32 26.04
C THR A 101 -17.71 27.23 25.38
N PRO A 102 -17.48 28.45 25.86
CA PRO A 102 -16.41 29.33 25.35
C PRO A 102 -15.01 28.67 25.44
N GLU A 103 -14.79 27.81 26.43
CA GLU A 103 -13.55 27.07 26.61
C GLU A 103 -13.39 25.96 25.55
N ASP A 104 -14.45 25.17 25.30
CA ASP A 104 -14.45 24.15 24.26
C ASP A 104 -14.26 24.77 22.88
N ASP A 105 -14.96 25.87 22.57
CA ASP A 105 -14.84 26.61 21.30
C ASP A 105 -13.38 27.00 21.04
N LYS A 106 -12.72 27.55 22.06
CA LYS A 106 -11.31 27.95 21.96
C LYS A 106 -10.39 26.75 21.81
N ASN A 107 -10.55 25.71 22.62
CA ASN A 107 -9.68 24.54 22.60
C ASN A 107 -9.78 23.80 21.26
N ILE A 108 -10.99 23.67 20.72
CA ILE A 108 -11.25 23.03 19.43
C ILE A 108 -10.67 23.90 18.31
N ALA A 109 -10.86 25.23 18.33
CA ALA A 109 -10.31 26.12 17.32
C ALA A 109 -8.78 26.08 17.29
N ASP A 110 -8.13 26.09 18.46
CA ASP A 110 -6.67 25.98 18.58
C ASP A 110 -6.16 24.62 18.06
N ALA A 111 -6.88 23.52 18.34
CA ALA A 111 -6.53 22.18 17.84
C ALA A 111 -6.71 22.08 16.33
N ILE A 112 -7.77 22.63 15.75
CA ILE A 112 -7.98 22.71 14.31
C ILE A 112 -6.84 23.47 13.62
N ALA A 113 -6.46 24.64 14.16
CA ALA A 113 -5.37 25.44 13.59
C ALA A 113 -4.03 24.67 13.59
N LYS A 114 -3.74 23.93 14.67
CA LYS A 114 -2.55 23.08 14.77
C LYS A 114 -2.60 21.93 13.75
N LEU A 115 -3.74 21.29 13.57
CA LEU A 115 -3.91 20.22 12.59
C LEU A 115 -3.79 20.73 11.16
N GLU A 116 -4.36 21.89 10.84
CA GLU A 116 -4.21 22.52 9.53
C GLU A 116 -2.74 22.88 9.24
N ALA A 117 -1.99 23.34 10.24
CA ALA A 117 -0.56 23.60 10.12
C ALA A 117 0.23 22.30 9.92
N ALA A 118 -0.07 21.24 10.66
CA ALA A 118 0.55 19.92 10.51
C ALA A 118 0.31 19.32 9.12
N MET A 119 -0.89 19.47 8.57
CA MET A 119 -1.25 19.02 7.21
C MET A 119 -0.48 19.73 6.09
N ALA A 120 0.10 20.88 6.34
CA ALA A 120 0.96 21.58 5.38
C ALA A 120 2.39 21.04 5.37
N GLY A 121 2.82 20.34 6.43
CA GLY A 121 4.14 19.70 6.54
C GLY A 121 4.16 18.31 5.93
N ASP A 122 5.33 17.68 5.82
CA ASP A 122 5.55 16.41 5.13
C ASP A 122 5.68 15.21 6.10
N ASP A 123 5.40 15.41 7.37
CA ASP A 123 5.48 14.38 8.40
C ASP A 123 4.08 13.86 8.76
N ARG A 124 3.84 12.57 8.43
CA ARG A 124 2.59 11.88 8.72
C ARG A 124 2.32 11.78 10.22
N ASP A 125 3.35 11.54 11.02
CA ASP A 125 3.19 11.28 12.43
C ASP A 125 2.78 12.58 13.17
N VAL A 126 3.31 13.73 12.75
CA VAL A 126 2.87 15.06 13.20
C VAL A 126 1.40 15.31 12.85
N VAL A 127 0.95 14.89 11.66
CA VAL A 127 -0.48 15.00 11.26
C VAL A 127 -1.35 14.13 12.17
N ASN A 128 -0.93 12.90 12.45
CA ASN A 128 -1.68 11.97 13.29
C ASN A 128 -1.77 12.46 14.76
N GLU A 129 -0.66 12.95 15.33
CA GLU A 129 -0.63 13.52 16.68
C GLU A 129 -1.55 14.74 16.79
N ALA A 130 -1.54 15.61 15.81
CA ALA A 130 -2.43 16.77 15.77
C ALA A 130 -3.91 16.37 15.59
N ALA A 131 -4.20 15.30 14.85
CA ALA A 131 -5.56 14.76 14.71
C ALA A 131 -6.07 14.17 16.02
N GLU A 132 -5.24 13.44 16.75
CA GLU A 132 -5.55 12.93 18.10
C GLU A 132 -5.78 14.08 19.09
N ALA A 133 -4.98 15.15 19.01
CA ALA A 133 -5.18 16.33 19.83
C ALA A 133 -6.54 17.01 19.57
N LEU A 134 -7.00 17.05 18.31
CA LEU A 134 -8.33 17.56 17.95
C LEU A 134 -9.44 16.66 18.51
N GLU A 135 -9.28 15.34 18.43
CA GLU A 135 -10.23 14.38 19.01
C GLU A 135 -10.36 14.59 20.52
N ASN A 136 -9.24 14.70 21.23
CA ASN A 136 -9.21 14.95 22.66
C ASN A 136 -9.83 16.30 23.02
N ALA A 137 -9.56 17.35 22.26
CA ALA A 137 -10.14 18.69 22.51
C ALA A 137 -11.65 18.74 22.25
N SER A 138 -12.16 17.95 21.31
CA SER A 138 -13.59 17.91 20.96
C SER A 138 -14.41 16.94 21.81
N ARG A 139 -13.79 16.08 22.60
CA ARG A 139 -14.45 15.05 23.41
C ARG A 139 -15.49 15.61 24.40
N PRO A 140 -15.21 16.65 25.22
CA PRO A 140 -16.19 17.19 26.14
C PRO A 140 -17.45 17.71 25.44
N PHE A 141 -17.27 18.38 24.32
CA PHE A 141 -18.38 18.84 23.49
C PHE A 141 -19.19 17.68 22.90
N ALA A 142 -18.54 16.61 22.42
CA ALA A 142 -19.21 15.41 21.91
C ALA A 142 -20.04 14.71 23.00
N GLU A 143 -19.54 14.63 24.23
CA GLU A 143 -20.26 14.10 25.41
C GLU A 143 -21.50 14.93 25.71
N SER A 144 -21.38 16.26 25.74
CA SER A 144 -22.51 17.19 25.97
C SER A 144 -23.62 17.03 24.91
N ARG A 145 -23.22 16.84 23.63
CA ARG A 145 -24.15 16.57 22.53
C ARG A 145 -24.88 15.23 22.70
N MET A 146 -24.17 14.18 23.09
CA MET A 146 -24.73 12.86 23.33
C MET A 146 -25.75 12.91 24.49
N ASP A 147 -25.39 13.53 25.62
CA ASP A 147 -26.27 13.71 26.77
C ASP A 147 -27.54 14.49 26.44
N SER A 148 -27.40 15.55 25.62
CA SER A 148 -28.56 16.33 25.18
C SER A 148 -29.51 15.49 24.32
N ARG A 149 -29.01 14.69 23.41
CA ARG A 149 -29.81 13.80 22.54
C ARG A 149 -30.50 12.70 23.35
N ILE A 150 -29.82 12.11 24.32
CA ILE A 150 -30.41 11.11 25.24
C ILE A 150 -31.56 11.72 26.03
N ARG A 151 -31.38 12.92 26.60
CA ARG A 151 -32.45 13.62 27.35
C ARG A 151 -33.66 13.93 26.45
N GLN A 152 -33.44 14.37 25.21
CA GLN A 152 -34.52 14.64 24.26
C GLN A 152 -35.29 13.37 23.88
N ALA A 153 -34.56 12.25 23.63
CA ALA A 153 -35.19 10.97 23.35
C ALA A 153 -36.06 10.44 24.52
N LEU A 154 -35.54 10.55 25.74
CA LEU A 154 -36.28 10.14 26.94
C LEU A 154 -37.47 11.04 27.20
N ALA A 155 -37.36 12.35 26.98
CA ALA A 155 -38.47 13.29 27.16
C ALA A 155 -39.60 13.06 26.12
N GLY A 156 -39.23 12.61 24.88
CA GLY A 156 -40.21 12.25 23.85
C GLY A 156 -40.98 10.96 24.14
N GLN A 157 -40.41 10.00 24.87
CA GLN A 157 -41.07 8.75 25.20
C GLN A 157 -42.11 8.89 26.33
N ASN A 158 -41.93 9.88 27.22
CA ASN A 158 -42.87 10.11 28.32
C ASN A 158 -44.22 10.76 27.91
N VAL A 159 -44.34 11.19 26.66
CA VAL A 159 -45.57 11.83 26.13
C VAL A 159 -46.51 10.82 25.46
N ASP A 160 -46.02 9.70 24.98
CA ASP A 160 -46.80 8.67 24.29
C ASP A 160 -47.39 7.58 25.19
N GLU A 161 -47.00 7.51 26.48
CA GLU A 161 -47.55 6.52 27.42
C GLU A 161 -48.77 7.00 28.23
N VAL A 162 -49.33 8.20 27.93
CA VAL A 162 -50.47 8.77 28.67
C VAL A 162 -51.64 9.04 27.69
N ASN A 163 -51.98 8.04 26.86
CA ASN A 163 -53.28 8.02 26.16
C ASN A 163 -53.80 6.59 26.07
#